data_afcb09ede62cbddacfe8680934e160c5
#
_entry.id   afcb09ede62cbddacfe8680934e160c5
#
_cell.length_a   1.000
_cell.length_b   1.000
_cell.length_c   1.000
_cell.angle_alpha   90.00
_cell.angle_beta   90.00
_cell.angle_gamma   90.00
#
_symmetry.space_group_name_H-M   'P 1'
#
loop_
_entity.id
_entity.type
_entity.pdbx_description
1 polymer ?
#
loop_
_entity_poly.entity_id
_entity_poly.type
_entity_poly.pdbx_seq_one_letter_code
_entity_poly.pdbx_strand_id
1 'polypeptide(L)'
;MTQKWLHLPKWLPCPEGQRLTAVIQEAGTATVLMLVALDREALGLMAATGRLHYYDPARRKVVAKGEASGHFQEVEEIRLNCRGDQLLIRVRPAGGACELGYQSCFFRRLGQDGWEIADPKVFDPAEVYPEIAFSH
;
A
#
# COMPACT_ATOMS: atom_id res chain seq x y z
N MET A 1 0.53 14.97 -9.03
CA MET A 1 1.56 15.44 -9.95
C MET A 1 2.25 14.27 -10.61
N THR A 2 1.75 13.90 -11.76
CA THR A 2 2.18 12.70 -12.48
C THR A 2 3.57 12.81 -13.12
N GLN A 3 4.01 14.03 -13.46
CA GLN A 3 5.30 14.24 -14.11
C GLN A 3 6.50 13.83 -13.26
N LYS A 4 6.35 13.91 -11.93
CA LYS A 4 7.40 13.52 -10.99
C LYS A 4 7.84 12.06 -11.19
N TRP A 5 6.92 11.18 -11.62
CA TRP A 5 7.17 9.75 -11.74
C TRP A 5 7.20 9.27 -13.19
N LEU A 6 7.22 10.18 -14.15
CA LEU A 6 7.07 9.86 -15.57
C LEU A 6 8.05 8.80 -16.08
N HIS A 7 9.29 8.82 -15.58
CA HIS A 7 10.34 7.89 -16.01
C HIS A 7 10.49 6.69 -15.09
N LEU A 8 9.62 6.53 -14.09
CA LEU A 8 9.73 5.46 -13.11
C LEU A 8 9.84 4.06 -13.73
N PRO A 9 8.99 3.66 -14.70
CA PRO A 9 9.11 2.32 -15.29
C PRO A 9 10.43 2.07 -15.99
N LYS A 10 11.06 3.12 -16.50
CA LYS A 10 12.38 3.02 -17.14
C LYS A 10 13.49 2.83 -16.11
N TRP A 11 13.39 3.55 -14.99
CA TRP A 11 14.39 3.47 -13.92
C TRP A 11 14.25 2.21 -13.08
N LEU A 12 13.05 1.64 -13.01
CA LEU A 12 12.74 0.45 -12.25
C LEU A 12 12.15 -0.62 -13.16
N PRO A 13 12.97 -1.20 -14.05
CA PRO A 13 12.45 -2.23 -14.93
C PRO A 13 12.02 -3.45 -14.10
N CYS A 14 10.80 -3.91 -14.34
CA CYS A 14 10.25 -5.10 -13.75
C CYS A 14 9.95 -6.06 -14.89
N PRO A 15 10.65 -7.20 -15.00
CA PRO A 15 10.39 -8.14 -16.08
C PRO A 15 8.95 -8.63 -16.07
N GLU A 16 8.43 -8.95 -17.25
CA GLU A 16 7.08 -9.48 -17.37
C GLU A 16 6.91 -10.73 -16.52
N GLY A 17 5.79 -10.81 -15.79
CA GLY A 17 5.49 -11.93 -14.92
C GLY A 17 6.16 -11.87 -13.55
N GLN A 18 7.01 -10.87 -13.30
CA GLN A 18 7.66 -10.69 -12.00
C GLN A 18 7.05 -9.51 -11.25
N ARG A 19 7.29 -9.47 -9.94
CA ARG A 19 6.81 -8.39 -9.06
C ARG A 19 7.92 -7.95 -8.14
N LEU A 20 7.93 -6.65 -7.83
CA LEU A 20 8.81 -6.06 -6.83
C LEU A 20 8.05 -5.94 -5.52
N THR A 21 8.70 -6.34 -4.43
CA THR A 21 8.12 -6.15 -3.09
C THR A 21 8.36 -4.72 -2.65
N ALA A 22 7.35 -4.11 -2.03
CA ALA A 22 7.45 -2.74 -1.55
C ALA A 22 6.90 -2.61 -0.13
N VAL A 23 7.67 -1.94 0.72
CA VAL A 23 7.21 -1.48 2.03
C VAL A 23 6.55 -0.12 1.82
N ILE A 24 5.32 0.02 2.29
CA ILE A 24 4.59 1.29 2.22
C ILE A 24 4.65 1.96 3.58
N GLN A 25 5.15 3.19 3.61
CA GLN A 25 5.42 3.93 4.82
C GLN A 25 4.74 5.30 4.74
N GLU A 26 4.15 5.74 5.84
CA GLU A 26 3.56 7.07 5.90
C GLU A 26 4.67 8.13 5.93
N ALA A 27 4.59 9.10 5.02
CA ALA A 27 5.49 10.24 5.03
C ALA A 27 5.22 11.09 6.27
N GLY A 28 6.28 11.59 6.89
CA GLY A 28 6.16 12.43 8.07
C GLY A 28 6.26 11.69 9.39
N THR A 29 5.60 10.53 9.52
CA THR A 29 5.63 9.74 10.76
C THR A 29 6.53 8.53 10.68
N ALA A 30 6.86 8.09 9.46
CA ALA A 30 7.61 6.86 9.20
C ALA A 30 6.88 5.58 9.63
N THR A 31 5.58 5.66 9.90
CA THR A 31 4.78 4.48 10.22
C THR A 31 4.72 3.54 9.04
N VAL A 32 5.05 2.26 9.25
CA VAL A 32 4.88 1.23 8.21
C VAL A 32 3.40 0.89 8.09
N LEU A 33 2.85 1.06 6.88
CA LEU A 33 1.43 0.90 6.66
C LEU A 33 1.08 -0.49 6.13
N MET A 34 1.85 -1.00 5.18
CA MET A 34 1.57 -2.28 4.55
C MET A 34 2.78 -2.77 3.76
N LEU A 35 2.73 -4.04 3.34
CA LEU A 35 3.70 -4.65 2.44
C LEU A 35 2.94 -5.15 1.23
N VAL A 36 3.36 -4.75 0.04
CA VAL A 36 2.65 -5.07 -1.20
C VAL A 36 3.62 -5.50 -2.28
N ALA A 37 3.08 -6.00 -3.39
CA ALA A 37 3.85 -6.33 -4.58
C ALA A 37 3.38 -5.47 -5.74
N LEU A 38 4.32 -5.01 -6.57
CA LEU A 38 4.03 -4.22 -7.76
C LEU A 38 4.60 -4.93 -8.98
N ASP A 39 3.75 -5.13 -9.99
CA ASP A 39 4.18 -5.59 -11.30
C ASP A 39 4.38 -4.40 -12.24
N ARG A 40 4.65 -4.69 -13.52
CA ARG A 40 4.86 -3.63 -14.53
C ARG A 40 3.66 -2.73 -14.67
N GLU A 41 2.46 -3.30 -14.62
CA GLU A 41 1.22 -2.53 -14.72
C GLU A 41 1.07 -1.57 -13.54
N ALA A 42 1.31 -2.05 -12.32
CA ALA A 42 1.21 -1.22 -11.12
C ALA A 42 2.20 -0.06 -11.15
N LEU A 43 3.45 -0.33 -11.58
CA LEU A 43 4.47 0.71 -11.72
C LEU A 43 4.06 1.77 -12.74
N GLY A 44 3.51 1.33 -13.87
CA GLY A 44 3.04 2.24 -14.92
C GLY A 44 1.89 3.12 -14.45
N LEU A 45 0.91 2.53 -13.77
CA LEU A 45 -0.22 3.28 -13.23
C LEU A 45 0.22 4.25 -12.13
N MET A 46 1.17 3.84 -11.29
CA MET A 46 1.72 4.72 -10.27
C MET A 46 2.43 5.91 -10.89
N ALA A 47 3.20 5.67 -11.98
CA ALA A 47 3.86 6.74 -12.71
C ALA A 47 2.85 7.69 -13.36
N ALA A 48 1.75 7.17 -13.87
CA ALA A 48 0.74 7.97 -14.56
C ALA A 48 -0.14 8.78 -13.62
N THR A 49 -0.42 8.28 -12.41
CA THR A 49 -1.38 8.90 -11.50
C THR A 49 -0.77 9.57 -10.28
N GLY A 50 0.46 9.18 -9.91
CA GLY A 50 1.06 9.62 -8.65
C GLY A 50 0.47 8.96 -7.41
N ARG A 51 -0.43 7.99 -7.60
CA ARG A 51 -1.10 7.29 -6.51
C ARG A 51 -0.60 5.86 -6.40
N LEU A 52 -0.61 5.31 -5.17
CA LEU A 52 -0.17 3.94 -4.95
C LEU A 52 -1.10 2.96 -5.66
N HIS A 53 -0.48 2.11 -6.49
CA HIS A 53 -1.11 0.94 -7.10
C HIS A 53 -0.29 -0.28 -6.72
N TYR A 54 -0.95 -1.42 -6.58
CA TYR A 54 -0.25 -2.66 -6.27
C TYR A 54 -1.05 -3.86 -6.78
N TYR A 55 -0.39 -5.02 -6.84
CA TYR A 55 -1.04 -6.26 -7.21
C TYR A 55 -1.76 -6.84 -6.00
N ASP A 56 -3.06 -7.09 -6.15
CA ASP A 56 -3.89 -7.71 -5.12
C ASP A 56 -4.02 -9.21 -5.43
N PRO A 57 -3.36 -10.10 -4.67
CA PRO A 57 -3.40 -11.52 -4.97
C PRO A 57 -4.78 -12.14 -4.76
N ALA A 58 -5.61 -11.58 -3.88
CA ALA A 58 -6.96 -12.09 -3.66
C ALA A 58 -7.85 -11.83 -4.85
N ARG A 59 -7.73 -10.65 -5.47
CA ARG A 59 -8.50 -10.27 -6.66
C ARG A 59 -7.80 -10.63 -7.95
N ARG A 60 -6.53 -11.02 -7.90
CA ARG A 60 -5.69 -11.36 -9.04
C ARG A 60 -5.62 -10.23 -10.08
N LYS A 61 -5.50 -8.99 -9.58
CA LYS A 61 -5.39 -7.83 -10.45
C LYS A 61 -4.69 -6.68 -9.73
N VAL A 62 -4.26 -5.71 -10.51
CA VAL A 62 -3.72 -4.45 -9.97
C VAL A 62 -4.87 -3.58 -9.53
N VAL A 63 -4.73 -2.99 -8.35
CA VAL A 63 -5.72 -2.08 -7.78
C VAL A 63 -5.04 -0.80 -7.33
N ALA A 64 -5.80 0.30 -7.31
CA ALA A 64 -5.36 1.53 -6.69
C ALA A 64 -5.71 1.46 -5.20
N LYS A 65 -4.75 1.76 -4.33
CA LYS A 65 -5.07 1.85 -2.90
C LYS A 65 -6.06 2.99 -2.69
N GLY A 66 -7.21 2.65 -2.15
CA GLY A 66 -8.27 3.62 -1.88
C GLY A 66 -9.45 3.59 -2.85
N GLU A 67 -9.45 2.69 -3.84
CA GLU A 67 -10.58 2.57 -4.80
C GLU A 67 -11.91 2.35 -4.08
N ALA A 68 -11.93 1.44 -3.11
CA ALA A 68 -13.15 1.08 -2.40
C ALA A 68 -13.47 2.05 -1.26
N SER A 69 -12.45 2.58 -0.59
CA SER A 69 -12.62 3.39 0.62
C SER A 69 -12.60 4.89 0.35
N GLY A 70 -12.07 5.32 -0.78
CA GLY A 70 -11.78 6.73 -1.03
C GLY A 70 -10.52 7.25 -0.34
N HIS A 71 -9.80 6.39 0.38
CA HIS A 71 -8.57 6.76 1.09
C HIS A 71 -7.36 6.54 0.20
N PHE A 72 -7.26 7.30 -0.89
CA PHE A 72 -6.13 7.20 -1.81
C PHE A 72 -4.83 7.58 -1.12
N GLN A 73 -3.74 6.98 -1.59
CA GLN A 73 -2.41 7.24 -1.05
C GLN A 73 -1.55 7.84 -2.16
N GLU A 74 -1.15 9.09 -1.97
CA GLU A 74 -0.29 9.77 -2.93
C GLU A 74 1.17 9.47 -2.64
N VAL A 75 1.90 9.10 -3.69
CA VAL A 75 3.32 8.75 -3.58
C VAL A 75 4.15 10.02 -3.47
N GLU A 76 4.92 10.14 -2.39
CA GLU A 76 5.81 11.28 -2.16
C GLU A 76 7.27 10.95 -2.42
N GLU A 77 7.71 9.72 -2.12
CA GLU A 77 9.11 9.33 -2.25
C GLU A 77 9.18 7.83 -2.55
N ILE A 78 10.12 7.45 -3.39
CA ILE A 78 10.39 6.05 -3.71
C ILE A 78 11.89 5.80 -3.50
N ARG A 79 12.23 4.80 -2.68
CA ARG A 79 13.61 4.38 -2.45
C ARG A 79 13.80 2.94 -2.88
N LEU A 80 14.99 2.66 -3.40
CA LEU A 80 15.37 1.32 -3.85
C LEU A 80 16.38 0.73 -2.87
N ASN A 81 16.26 -0.56 -2.56
CA ASN A 81 17.21 -1.22 -1.67
C ASN A 81 18.55 -1.47 -2.37
N CYS A 82 19.55 -1.91 -1.61
CA CYS A 82 20.92 -2.08 -2.12
C CYS A 82 21.02 -3.15 -3.22
N ARG A 83 20.11 -4.12 -3.26
CA ARG A 83 20.09 -5.16 -4.29
C ARG A 83 19.33 -4.73 -5.55
N GLY A 84 18.57 -3.63 -5.48
CA GLY A 84 17.79 -3.15 -6.61
C GLY A 84 16.53 -3.94 -6.88
N ASP A 85 16.00 -4.68 -5.91
CA ASP A 85 14.84 -5.57 -6.11
C ASP A 85 13.68 -5.34 -5.13
N GLN A 86 13.82 -4.36 -4.22
CA GLN A 86 12.77 -4.03 -3.26
C GLN A 86 12.65 -2.52 -3.14
N LEU A 87 11.44 -2.06 -2.86
CA LEU A 87 11.13 -0.63 -2.77
C LEU A 87 10.66 -0.24 -1.38
N LEU A 88 11.00 0.98 -0.98
CA LEU A 88 10.35 1.69 0.11
C LEU A 88 9.60 2.86 -0.52
N ILE A 89 8.27 2.84 -0.41
CA ILE A 89 7.42 3.88 -0.99
C ILE A 89 6.78 4.65 0.16
N ARG A 90 7.09 5.94 0.23
CA ARG A 90 6.49 6.83 1.21
C ARG A 90 5.30 7.51 0.59
N VAL A 91 4.18 7.48 1.32
CA VAL A 91 2.91 7.98 0.84
C VAL A 91 2.28 8.93 1.85
N ARG A 92 1.40 9.78 1.35
CA ARG A 92 0.53 10.62 2.18
C ARG A 92 -0.87 10.01 2.11
N PRO A 93 -1.28 9.24 3.12
CA PRO A 93 -2.58 8.60 3.10
C PRO A 93 -3.69 9.60 3.42
N ALA A 94 -4.89 9.33 2.91
CA ALA A 94 -6.09 10.11 3.19
C ALA A 94 -7.00 9.37 4.18
N GLY A 95 -6.42 8.65 5.14
CA GLY A 95 -7.16 7.86 6.12
C GLY A 95 -6.35 6.63 6.49
N GLY A 96 -6.99 5.62 7.07
CA GLY A 96 -6.32 4.38 7.45
C GLY A 96 -5.99 3.52 6.25
N ALA A 97 -4.92 2.73 6.34
CA ALA A 97 -4.49 1.84 5.26
C ALA A 97 -5.17 0.47 5.34
N CYS A 98 -5.55 0.02 6.53
CA CYS A 98 -6.08 -1.33 6.76
C CYS A 98 -7.59 -1.39 6.55
N GLU A 99 -8.06 -2.40 5.82
CA GLU A 99 -9.50 -2.63 5.61
C GLU A 99 -10.27 -2.89 6.90
N LEU A 100 -9.58 -3.34 7.95
CA LEU A 100 -10.19 -3.59 9.25
C LEU A 100 -10.28 -2.33 10.14
N GLY A 101 -9.91 -1.17 9.61
CA GLY A 101 -10.09 0.10 10.30
C GLY A 101 -8.86 0.62 11.01
N TYR A 102 -7.71 -0.01 10.85
CA TYR A 102 -6.46 0.42 11.48
C TYR A 102 -5.62 1.27 10.53
N GLN A 103 -4.78 2.15 11.07
CA GLN A 103 -3.87 2.95 10.26
C GLN A 103 -2.90 2.06 9.50
N SER A 104 -2.35 1.04 10.16
CA SER A 104 -1.39 0.10 9.58
C SER A 104 -2.01 -1.29 9.50
N CYS A 105 -1.64 -2.05 8.46
CA CYS A 105 -1.97 -3.46 8.40
C CYS A 105 -1.23 -4.26 9.48
N PHE A 106 -0.17 -3.71 10.06
CA PHE A 106 0.62 -4.34 11.12
C PHE A 106 0.17 -3.88 12.51
N PHE A 107 -1.10 -4.09 12.82
CA PHE A 107 -1.71 -3.62 14.07
C PHE A 107 -1.70 -4.67 15.19
N ARG A 108 -1.27 -5.90 14.89
CA ARG A 108 -1.16 -6.95 15.90
C ARG A 108 0.29 -7.13 16.32
N ARG A 109 0.47 -7.37 17.61
CA ARG A 109 1.80 -7.61 18.19
C ARG A 109 1.81 -8.96 18.88
N LEU A 110 2.89 -9.70 18.77
CA LEU A 110 3.02 -10.97 19.47
C LEU A 110 3.33 -10.69 20.95
N GLY A 111 2.41 -11.11 21.81
CA GLY A 111 2.59 -11.08 23.26
C GLY A 111 2.92 -12.47 23.80
N GLN A 112 2.95 -12.59 25.12
CA GLN A 112 3.27 -13.88 25.78
C GLN A 112 2.20 -14.95 25.50
N ASP A 113 0.93 -14.54 25.42
CA ASP A 113 -0.18 -15.45 25.29
C ASP A 113 -0.74 -15.50 23.86
N GLY A 114 -0.03 -14.95 22.89
CA GLY A 114 -0.44 -14.95 21.50
C GLY A 114 -0.51 -13.55 20.93
N TRP A 115 -1.27 -13.40 19.84
CA TRP A 115 -1.39 -12.12 19.14
C TRP A 115 -2.33 -11.19 19.88
N GLU A 116 -1.92 -9.94 20.03
CA GLU A 116 -2.72 -8.91 20.69
C GLU A 116 -2.82 -7.69 19.76
N ILE A 117 -3.91 -6.93 19.89
CA ILE A 117 -4.09 -5.69 19.13
C ILE A 117 -3.27 -4.60 19.82
N ALA A 118 -2.35 -3.99 19.06
CA ALA A 118 -1.43 -2.97 19.58
C ALA A 118 -1.91 -1.55 19.33
N ASP A 119 -2.79 -1.33 18.33
CA ASP A 119 -3.21 0.01 17.90
C ASP A 119 -4.72 0.13 17.89
N PRO A 120 -5.28 1.31 18.16
CA PRO A 120 -6.72 1.53 18.03
C PRO A 120 -7.13 1.64 16.57
N LYS A 121 -8.41 1.37 16.29
CA LYS A 121 -8.98 1.66 14.98
C LYS A 121 -9.05 3.15 14.75
N VAL A 122 -8.84 3.56 13.49
CA VAL A 122 -8.93 4.97 13.09
C VAL A 122 -10.19 5.26 12.27
N PHE A 123 -10.91 4.21 11.83
CA PHE A 123 -12.23 4.35 11.21
C PHE A 123 -13.04 3.07 11.43
N ASP A 124 -14.36 3.16 11.21
CA ASP A 124 -15.24 2.00 11.30
C ASP A 124 -15.30 1.32 9.93
N PRO A 125 -14.80 0.07 9.80
CA PRO A 125 -14.83 -0.63 8.52
C PRO A 125 -16.24 -0.90 8.01
N ALA A 126 -17.24 -1.00 8.86
CA ALA A 126 -18.62 -1.19 8.44
C ALA A 126 -19.17 0.02 7.67
N GLU A 127 -18.67 1.22 7.94
CA GLU A 127 -19.06 2.44 7.22
C GLU A 127 -18.37 2.57 5.87
N VAL A 128 -17.13 2.09 5.77
CA VAL A 128 -16.31 2.22 4.57
C VAL A 128 -16.44 1.01 3.66
N TYR A 129 -16.52 -0.21 4.24
CA TYR A 129 -16.60 -1.49 3.54
C TYR A 129 -17.76 -2.31 4.07
N PRO A 130 -19.01 -1.95 3.72
CA PRO A 130 -20.17 -2.66 4.27
C PRO A 130 -20.17 -4.17 4.00
N GLU A 131 -19.70 -4.60 2.83
CA GLU A 131 -19.64 -6.02 2.48
C GLU A 131 -18.64 -6.79 3.34
N ILE A 132 -17.59 -6.15 3.81
CA ILE A 132 -16.61 -6.77 4.70
C ILE A 132 -17.22 -6.99 6.08
N ALA A 133 -18.03 -6.05 6.55
CA ALA A 133 -18.68 -6.15 7.84
C ALA A 133 -19.60 -7.37 7.93
N PHE A 134 -20.23 -7.75 6.83
CA PHE A 134 -21.11 -8.90 6.78
C PHE A 134 -20.39 -10.23 6.54
N SER A 135 -19.14 -10.19 6.06
CA SER A 135 -18.37 -11.41 5.80
C SER A 135 -17.53 -11.83 7.00
N HIS A 136 -17.45 -11.02 8.01
CA HIS A 136 -16.74 -11.30 9.26
C HIS A 136 -17.70 -11.49 10.41
#